data_bd55b29754e547aa627f8b5c736c4f67
#
_entry.id   bd55b29754e547aa627f8b5c736c4f67
#
_cell.length_a   1.000
_cell.length_b   1.000
_cell.length_c   1.000
_cell.angle_alpha   90.00
_cell.angle_beta   90.00
_cell.angle_gamma   90.00
#
_symmetry.space_group_name_H-M   'P 1'
#
loop_
_entity.id
_entity.type
_entity.pdbx_description
1 polymer ?
#
loop_
_entity_poly.entity_id
_entity_poly.type
_entity_poly.pdbx_seq_one_letter_code
_entity_poly.pdbx_strand_id
1 'polypeptide(L)'
;MIHSFRKFFEFAGRQSRNWYLGLFYEIIRCILEALQFAALLVVLDGLVHDNITAQTALQAFGIMLVSVIGTAIFWYLAHGKEGEGSYRMCEDKRIQIGNRMKYMPMGYFNSHSLGNLTSVSTATMSDLESMSFAVIVRTLVGVIHASIFSVAMSYFSWKISLIFLTGVILFMVINTML
;
A
#
# COMPACT_ATOMS: atom_id res chain seq x y z
N MET A 1 4.81 -7.45 13.29
CA MET A 1 4.27 -7.06 11.97
C MET A 1 3.48 -8.18 11.29
N ILE A 2 4.07 -9.32 10.89
CA ILE A 2 3.35 -10.40 10.17
C ILE A 2 2.09 -10.87 10.91
N HIS A 3 2.16 -10.98 12.25
CA HIS A 3 1.00 -11.34 13.07
C HIS A 3 -0.13 -10.29 13.04
N SER A 4 0.23 -9.01 12.98
CA SER A 4 -0.74 -7.90 12.87
C SER A 4 -1.43 -7.88 11.50
N PHE A 5 -0.69 -8.13 10.42
CA PHE A 5 -1.24 -8.27 9.08
C PHE A 5 -2.21 -9.45 8.97
N ARG A 6 -1.83 -10.60 9.51
CA ARG A 6 -2.70 -11.78 9.53
C ARG A 6 -4.02 -11.49 10.25
N LYS A 7 -3.96 -10.87 11.43
CA LYS A 7 -5.16 -10.45 12.17
C LYS A 7 -6.01 -9.45 11.40
N PHE A 8 -5.38 -8.53 10.66
CA PHE A 8 -6.10 -7.58 9.83
C PHE A 8 -6.86 -8.27 8.69
N PHE A 9 -6.22 -9.19 7.96
CA PHE A 9 -6.91 -9.93 6.89
C PHE A 9 -8.00 -10.87 7.44
N GLU A 10 -7.81 -11.46 8.62
CA GLU A 10 -8.86 -12.20 9.34
C GLU A 10 -10.03 -11.27 9.72
N PHE A 11 -9.73 -10.05 10.16
CA PHE A 11 -10.75 -9.03 10.46
C PHE A 11 -11.48 -8.55 9.19
N ALA A 12 -10.77 -8.36 8.09
CA ALA A 12 -11.33 -7.95 6.81
C ALA A 12 -12.31 -8.98 6.21
N GLY A 13 -12.16 -10.27 6.53
CA GLY A 13 -13.09 -11.32 6.17
C GLY A 13 -13.40 -11.36 4.66
N ARG A 14 -14.68 -11.18 4.28
CA ARG A 14 -15.14 -11.22 2.88
C ARG A 14 -14.54 -10.10 2.02
N GLN A 15 -14.12 -8.98 2.60
CA GLN A 15 -13.54 -7.85 1.89
C GLN A 15 -12.05 -8.01 1.59
N SER A 16 -11.40 -9.06 2.08
CA SER A 16 -9.99 -9.37 1.79
C SER A 16 -9.68 -9.43 0.29
N ARG A 17 -10.66 -9.82 -0.55
CA ARG A 17 -10.52 -9.84 -2.01
C ARG A 17 -10.23 -8.46 -2.60
N ASN A 18 -10.90 -7.41 -2.14
CA ASN A 18 -10.65 -6.04 -2.59
C ASN A 18 -9.24 -5.57 -2.21
N TRP A 19 -8.78 -5.95 -1.01
CA TRP A 19 -7.42 -5.67 -0.56
C TRP A 19 -6.36 -6.37 -1.42
N TYR A 20 -6.55 -7.66 -1.76
CA TYR A 20 -5.63 -8.38 -2.65
C TYR A 20 -5.59 -7.78 -4.05
N LEU A 21 -6.73 -7.34 -4.59
CA LEU A 21 -6.78 -6.65 -5.89
C LEU A 21 -6.07 -5.30 -5.83
N GLY A 22 -6.26 -4.53 -4.76
CA GLY A 22 -5.54 -3.28 -4.53
C GLY A 22 -4.02 -3.50 -4.50
N LEU A 23 -3.55 -4.46 -3.71
CA LEU A 23 -2.13 -4.82 -3.64
C LEU A 23 -1.57 -5.29 -4.99
N PHE A 24 -2.35 -6.03 -5.78
CA PHE A 24 -1.94 -6.44 -7.13
C PHE A 24 -1.74 -5.23 -8.04
N TYR A 25 -2.65 -4.26 -8.02
CA TYR A 25 -2.48 -3.01 -8.78
C TYR A 25 -1.30 -2.19 -8.28
N GLU A 26 -1.03 -2.19 -6.98
CA GLU A 26 0.15 -1.54 -6.41
C GLU A 26 1.47 -2.18 -6.89
N ILE A 27 1.53 -3.50 -7.02
CA ILE A 27 2.71 -4.18 -7.58
C ILE A 27 2.96 -3.72 -9.03
N ILE A 28 1.91 -3.68 -9.85
CA ILE A 28 2.05 -3.20 -11.24
C ILE A 28 2.48 -1.73 -11.25
N ARG A 29 1.90 -0.90 -10.40
CA ARG A 29 2.29 0.51 -10.25
C ARG A 29 3.78 0.65 -9.92
N CYS A 30 4.27 -0.11 -8.94
CA CYS A 30 5.68 -0.08 -8.55
C CYS A 30 6.63 -0.51 -9.69
N ILE A 31 6.24 -1.49 -10.50
CA ILE A 31 7.02 -1.90 -11.68
C ILE A 31 7.06 -0.78 -12.72
N LEU A 32 5.92 -0.13 -12.98
CA LEU A 32 5.86 1.00 -13.91
C LEU A 32 6.69 2.20 -13.42
N GLU A 33 6.69 2.46 -12.11
CA GLU A 33 7.48 3.52 -11.48
C GLU A 33 9.00 3.22 -11.61
N ALA A 34 9.40 1.95 -11.53
CA ALA A 34 10.77 1.54 -11.76
C ALA A 34 11.25 1.80 -13.22
N LEU A 35 10.35 1.87 -14.20
CA LEU A 35 10.70 2.23 -15.59
C LEU A 35 11.24 3.66 -15.72
N GLN A 36 10.95 4.55 -14.79
CA GLN A 36 11.53 5.90 -14.77
C GLN A 36 13.05 5.86 -14.64
N PHE A 37 13.56 4.91 -13.87
CA PHE A 37 15.01 4.69 -13.76
C PHE A 37 15.59 4.12 -15.04
N ALA A 38 14.86 3.26 -15.76
CA ALA A 38 15.29 2.78 -17.06
C ALA A 38 15.40 3.93 -18.08
N ALA A 39 14.46 4.88 -18.07
CA ALA A 39 14.54 6.08 -18.91
C ALA A 39 15.78 6.93 -18.57
N LEU A 40 16.07 7.13 -17.26
CA LEU A 40 17.27 7.83 -16.81
C LEU A 40 18.55 7.15 -17.31
N LEU A 41 18.59 5.82 -17.28
CA LEU A 41 19.75 5.05 -17.72
C LEU A 41 20.00 5.16 -19.22
N VAL A 42 18.95 5.17 -20.04
CA VAL A 42 19.06 5.39 -21.49
C VAL A 42 19.72 6.74 -21.78
N VAL A 43 19.38 7.78 -21.00
CA VAL A 43 20.00 9.09 -21.15
C VAL A 43 21.45 9.10 -20.68
N LEU A 44 21.73 8.47 -19.52
CA LEU A 44 23.08 8.40 -18.96
C LEU A 44 24.04 7.60 -19.88
N ASP A 45 23.56 6.49 -20.41
CA ASP A 45 24.36 5.68 -21.37
C ASP A 45 24.70 6.47 -22.62
N GLY A 46 23.71 7.20 -23.16
CA GLY A 46 23.96 8.12 -24.28
C GLY A 46 24.97 9.23 -23.97
N LEU A 47 24.98 9.71 -22.72
CA LEU A 47 25.90 10.76 -22.26
C LEU A 47 27.33 10.24 -22.09
N VAL A 48 27.50 9.03 -21.56
CA VAL A 48 28.80 8.39 -21.33
C VAL A 48 29.47 8.02 -22.63
N HIS A 49 28.70 7.65 -23.67
CA HIS A 49 29.22 7.25 -24.97
C HIS A 49 29.25 8.39 -26.01
N ASP A 50 29.01 9.65 -25.60
CA ASP A 50 28.92 10.84 -26.48
C ASP A 50 27.96 10.66 -27.68
N ASN A 51 26.92 9.84 -27.49
CA ASN A 51 25.99 9.44 -28.56
C ASN A 51 24.56 9.95 -28.26
N ILE A 52 24.44 11.20 -27.78
CA ILE A 52 23.14 11.82 -27.58
C ILE A 52 22.53 12.19 -28.91
N THR A 53 21.62 11.35 -29.39
CA THR A 53 20.84 11.60 -30.58
C THR A 53 19.40 11.97 -30.23
N ALA A 54 18.70 12.67 -31.12
CA ALA A 54 17.27 12.94 -30.97
C ALA A 54 16.47 11.64 -30.76
N GLN A 55 16.93 10.52 -31.28
CA GLN A 55 16.33 9.21 -31.11
C GLN A 55 16.46 8.71 -29.66
N THR A 56 17.61 8.89 -29.00
CA THR A 56 17.82 8.55 -27.57
C THR A 56 16.89 9.36 -26.69
N ALA A 57 16.77 10.66 -26.96
CA ALA A 57 15.83 11.54 -26.23
C ALA A 57 14.37 11.11 -26.41
N LEU A 58 13.97 10.74 -27.63
CA LEU A 58 12.61 10.29 -27.93
C LEU A 58 12.30 8.95 -27.26
N GLN A 59 13.26 8.02 -27.21
CA GLN A 59 13.11 6.74 -26.52
C GLN A 59 12.94 6.96 -25.00
N ALA A 60 13.80 7.76 -24.37
CA ALA A 60 13.69 8.07 -22.95
C ALA A 60 12.37 8.77 -22.62
N PHE A 61 11.95 9.72 -23.45
CA PHE A 61 10.67 10.40 -23.33
C PHE A 61 9.49 9.43 -23.44
N GLY A 62 9.51 8.52 -24.41
CA GLY A 62 8.47 7.50 -24.59
C GLY A 62 8.34 6.56 -23.37
N ILE A 63 9.47 6.07 -22.85
CA ILE A 63 9.50 5.23 -21.64
C ILE A 63 8.92 6.00 -20.43
N MET A 64 9.34 7.25 -20.27
CA MET A 64 8.88 8.09 -19.16
C MET A 64 7.38 8.39 -19.25
N LEU A 65 6.87 8.65 -20.46
CA LEU A 65 5.47 8.93 -20.69
C LEU A 65 4.59 7.71 -20.38
N VAL A 66 4.99 6.51 -20.82
CA VAL A 66 4.31 5.25 -20.50
C VAL A 66 4.33 4.99 -18.99
N SER A 67 5.47 5.22 -18.33
CA SER A 67 5.60 5.06 -16.90
C SER A 67 4.66 6.00 -16.13
N VAL A 68 4.66 7.29 -16.43
CA VAL A 68 3.85 8.29 -15.72
C VAL A 68 2.36 8.03 -15.90
N ILE A 69 1.90 7.81 -17.13
CA ILE A 69 0.49 7.52 -17.41
C ILE A 69 0.07 6.20 -16.75
N GLY A 70 0.88 5.16 -16.90
CA GLY A 70 0.61 3.86 -16.30
C GLY A 70 0.54 3.94 -14.78
N THR A 71 1.50 4.61 -14.14
CA THR A 71 1.53 4.83 -12.69
C THR A 71 0.27 5.56 -12.22
N ALA A 72 -0.17 6.59 -12.92
CA ALA A 72 -1.39 7.34 -12.56
C ALA A 72 -2.65 6.46 -12.65
N ILE A 73 -2.79 5.66 -13.70
CA ILE A 73 -3.94 4.75 -13.88
C ILE A 73 -3.97 3.69 -12.77
N PHE A 74 -2.85 3.01 -12.54
CA PHE A 74 -2.80 1.93 -11.54
C PHE A 74 -2.89 2.46 -10.11
N TRP A 75 -2.38 3.66 -9.84
CA TRP A 75 -2.59 4.35 -8.57
C TRP A 75 -4.08 4.59 -8.30
N TYR A 76 -4.82 5.09 -9.28
CA TYR A 76 -6.25 5.33 -9.16
C TYR A 76 -7.04 4.01 -8.91
N LEU A 77 -6.70 2.95 -9.65
CA LEU A 77 -7.33 1.64 -9.50
C LEU A 77 -7.02 1.00 -8.14
N ALA A 78 -5.77 1.08 -7.68
CA ALA A 78 -5.35 0.56 -6.40
C ALA A 78 -6.06 1.26 -5.25
N HIS A 79 -5.99 2.60 -5.20
CA HIS A 79 -6.63 3.40 -4.15
C HIS A 79 -8.16 3.20 -4.12
N GLY A 80 -8.78 3.07 -5.28
CA GLY A 80 -10.20 2.76 -5.36
C GLY A 80 -10.57 1.42 -4.70
N LYS A 81 -9.78 0.37 -4.95
CA LYS A 81 -10.02 -0.96 -4.37
C LYS A 81 -9.68 -1.05 -2.89
N GLU A 82 -8.62 -0.42 -2.47
CA GLU A 82 -8.20 -0.36 -1.07
C GLU A 82 -9.18 0.45 -0.23
N GLY A 83 -9.62 1.60 -0.74
CA GLY A 83 -10.66 2.42 -0.11
C GLY A 83 -11.98 1.67 0.00
N GLU A 84 -12.47 1.06 -1.09
CA GLU A 84 -13.67 0.23 -1.06
C GLU A 84 -13.55 -0.91 -0.04
N GLY A 85 -12.38 -1.57 0.01
CA GLY A 85 -12.11 -2.63 0.99
C GLY A 85 -12.18 -2.15 2.43
N SER A 86 -11.61 -0.97 2.74
CA SER A 86 -11.64 -0.36 4.07
C SER A 86 -13.06 0.02 4.51
N TYR A 87 -13.77 0.76 3.67
CA TYR A 87 -15.15 1.21 3.96
C TYR A 87 -16.10 0.04 4.18
N ARG A 88 -16.13 -0.92 3.27
CA ARG A 88 -17.01 -2.09 3.37
C ARG A 88 -16.66 -2.99 4.55
N MET A 89 -15.38 -3.12 4.90
CA MET A 89 -14.94 -3.85 6.07
C MET A 89 -15.53 -3.25 7.36
N CYS A 90 -15.44 -1.94 7.52
CA CYS A 90 -15.99 -1.26 8.69
C CYS A 90 -17.52 -1.27 8.70
N GLU A 91 -18.17 -1.14 7.53
CA GLU A 91 -19.61 -1.28 7.38
C GLU A 91 -20.09 -2.67 7.84
N ASP A 92 -19.47 -3.75 7.33
CA ASP A 92 -19.80 -5.12 7.72
C ASP A 92 -19.65 -5.32 9.24
N LYS A 93 -18.65 -4.71 9.88
CA LYS A 93 -18.45 -4.80 11.32
C LYS A 93 -19.48 -3.99 12.11
N ARG A 94 -19.84 -2.79 11.64
CA ARG A 94 -20.95 -2.01 12.25
C ARG A 94 -22.26 -2.78 12.24
N ILE A 95 -22.59 -3.42 11.11
CA ILE A 95 -23.78 -4.28 10.98
C ILE A 95 -23.70 -5.49 11.93
N GLN A 96 -22.54 -6.14 12.05
CA GLN A 96 -22.35 -7.26 12.98
C GLN A 96 -22.54 -6.83 14.44
N ILE A 97 -22.02 -5.67 14.83
CA ILE A 97 -22.21 -5.10 16.18
C ILE A 97 -23.70 -4.87 16.41
N GLY A 98 -24.39 -4.18 15.51
CA GLY A 98 -25.82 -3.90 15.60
C GLY A 98 -26.67 -5.17 15.70
N ASN A 99 -26.34 -6.20 14.93
CA ASN A 99 -27.02 -7.49 15.00
C ASN A 99 -26.79 -8.21 16.34
N ARG A 100 -25.59 -8.15 16.91
CA ARG A 100 -25.32 -8.74 18.24
C ARG A 100 -26.03 -8.00 19.36
N MET A 101 -26.19 -6.69 19.25
CA MET A 101 -26.91 -5.87 20.24
C MET A 101 -28.38 -6.31 20.39
N LYS A 102 -29.02 -6.80 19.32
CA LYS A 102 -30.41 -7.30 19.37
C LYS A 102 -30.61 -8.49 20.32
N TYR A 103 -29.55 -9.24 20.60
CA TYR A 103 -29.60 -10.43 21.45
C TYR A 103 -29.09 -10.15 22.87
N MET A 104 -28.73 -8.91 23.20
CA MET A 104 -28.29 -8.55 24.54
C MET A 104 -29.48 -8.31 25.47
N PRO A 105 -29.42 -8.78 26.73
CA PRO A 105 -30.48 -8.54 27.69
C PRO A 105 -30.61 -7.04 27.98
N MET A 106 -31.84 -6.57 28.24
CA MET A 106 -32.12 -5.14 28.47
C MET A 106 -31.34 -4.56 29.66
N GLY A 107 -30.99 -5.34 30.66
CA GLY A 107 -30.17 -4.90 31.80
C GLY A 107 -28.71 -4.51 31.42
N TYR A 108 -28.26 -4.89 30.24
CA TYR A 108 -26.96 -4.46 29.73
C TYR A 108 -26.94 -2.99 29.27
N PHE A 109 -28.10 -2.47 28.85
CA PHE A 109 -28.24 -1.11 28.32
C PHE A 109 -28.39 -0.07 29.42
N ASN A 110 -27.32 0.14 30.19
CA ASN A 110 -27.21 1.28 31.09
C ASN A 110 -26.51 2.44 30.41
N SER A 111 -26.49 3.63 31.01
CA SER A 111 -25.90 4.84 30.46
C SER A 111 -24.42 4.66 30.11
N HIS A 112 -23.68 3.89 30.88
CA HIS A 112 -22.25 3.64 30.67
C HIS A 112 -22.01 2.67 29.52
N SER A 113 -22.73 1.56 29.47
CA SER A 113 -22.57 0.57 28.37
C SER A 113 -23.07 1.10 27.03
N LEU A 114 -24.14 1.90 27.02
CA LEU A 114 -24.66 2.54 25.84
C LEU A 114 -23.67 3.55 25.26
N GLY A 115 -23.07 4.40 26.12
CA GLY A 115 -22.01 5.33 25.73
C GLY A 115 -20.80 4.63 25.13
N ASN A 116 -20.35 3.54 25.74
CA ASN A 116 -19.22 2.75 25.24
C ASN A 116 -19.53 2.08 23.90
N LEU A 117 -20.71 1.47 23.74
CA LEU A 117 -21.16 0.86 22.49
C LEU A 117 -21.28 1.89 21.36
N THR A 118 -21.80 3.09 21.67
CA THR A 118 -21.88 4.19 20.69
C THR A 118 -20.49 4.64 20.28
N SER A 119 -19.58 4.84 21.24
CA SER A 119 -18.19 5.22 20.95
C SER A 119 -17.47 4.19 20.09
N VAL A 120 -17.60 2.89 20.40
CA VAL A 120 -16.98 1.82 19.59
C VAL A 120 -17.59 1.77 18.20
N SER A 121 -18.91 1.88 18.07
CA SER A 121 -19.60 1.78 16.78
C SER A 121 -19.37 2.98 15.87
N THR A 122 -19.08 4.17 16.43
CA THR A 122 -18.86 5.39 15.68
C THR A 122 -17.38 5.78 15.62
N ALA A 123 -16.83 6.32 16.71
CA ALA A 123 -15.49 6.89 16.73
C ALA A 123 -14.41 5.83 16.47
N THR A 124 -14.40 4.72 17.24
CA THR A 124 -13.38 3.69 17.07
C THR A 124 -13.42 3.03 15.69
N MET A 125 -14.60 2.84 15.11
CA MET A 125 -14.73 2.30 13.78
C MET A 125 -14.28 3.30 12.70
N SER A 126 -14.51 4.60 12.87
CA SER A 126 -14.00 5.62 11.95
C SER A 126 -12.49 5.78 12.04
N ASP A 127 -11.92 5.71 13.22
CA ASP A 127 -10.47 5.71 13.42
C ASP A 127 -9.83 4.47 12.79
N LEU A 128 -10.44 3.31 12.95
CA LEU A 128 -9.97 2.05 12.38
C LEU A 128 -10.04 2.07 10.85
N GLU A 129 -11.07 2.69 10.28
CA GLU A 129 -11.26 2.89 8.86
C GLU A 129 -10.13 3.75 8.27
N SER A 130 -9.86 4.90 8.86
CA SER A 130 -8.81 5.82 8.42
C SER A 130 -7.39 5.27 8.67
N MET A 131 -7.13 4.68 9.83
CA MET A 131 -5.84 4.08 10.17
C MET A 131 -5.52 2.84 9.33
N SER A 132 -6.51 1.98 9.08
CA SER A 132 -6.32 0.78 8.24
C SER A 132 -5.83 1.16 6.87
N PHE A 133 -6.49 2.14 6.24
CA PHE A 133 -6.09 2.65 4.93
C PHE A 133 -4.70 3.29 4.97
N ALA A 134 -4.46 4.21 5.93
CA ALA A 134 -3.22 4.97 5.97
C ALA A 134 -2.00 4.14 6.39
N VAL A 135 -2.13 3.28 7.39
CA VAL A 135 -0.97 2.58 7.98
C VAL A 135 -0.68 1.28 7.24
N ILE A 136 -1.71 0.45 7.01
CA ILE A 136 -1.52 -0.88 6.45
C ILE A 136 -1.12 -0.80 4.99
N VAL A 137 -1.83 0.03 4.20
CA VAL A 137 -1.50 0.22 2.79
C VAL A 137 -0.10 0.81 2.64
N ARG A 138 0.22 1.90 3.33
CA ARG A 138 1.55 2.53 3.24
C ARG A 138 2.68 1.58 3.61
N THR A 139 2.50 0.78 4.66
CA THR A 139 3.53 -0.17 5.10
C THR A 139 3.74 -1.28 4.07
N LEU A 140 2.64 -1.88 3.57
CA LEU A 140 2.74 -2.94 2.55
C LEU A 140 3.31 -2.42 1.24
N VAL A 141 2.81 -1.27 0.77
CA VAL A 141 3.31 -0.61 -0.44
C VAL A 141 4.78 -0.24 -0.30
N GLY A 142 5.20 0.27 0.86
CA GLY A 142 6.60 0.56 1.14
C GLY A 142 7.51 -0.66 1.05
N VAL A 143 7.08 -1.81 1.57
CA VAL A 143 7.83 -3.08 1.46
C VAL A 143 7.89 -3.57 0.01
N ILE A 144 6.78 -3.49 -0.72
CA ILE A 144 6.72 -3.88 -2.14
C ILE A 144 7.66 -2.98 -2.97
N HIS A 145 7.58 -1.67 -2.80
CA HIS A 145 8.48 -0.70 -3.43
C HIS A 145 9.95 -1.03 -3.15
N ALA A 146 10.31 -1.14 -1.89
CA ALA A 146 11.68 -1.43 -1.51
C ALA A 146 12.19 -2.74 -2.11
N SER A 147 11.36 -3.77 -2.20
CA SER A 147 11.70 -5.06 -2.80
C SER A 147 11.93 -4.93 -4.31
N ILE A 148 11.03 -4.28 -5.03
CA ILE A 148 11.12 -4.09 -6.50
C ILE A 148 12.33 -3.23 -6.83
N PHE A 149 12.54 -2.13 -6.11
CA PHE A 149 13.71 -1.26 -6.31
C PHE A 149 15.03 -1.97 -5.99
N SER A 150 15.08 -2.79 -4.93
CA SER A 150 16.27 -3.58 -4.61
C SER A 150 16.63 -4.55 -5.73
N VAL A 151 15.63 -5.22 -6.32
CA VAL A 151 15.82 -6.13 -7.46
C VAL A 151 16.26 -5.34 -8.70
N ALA A 152 15.64 -4.22 -9.01
CA ALA A 152 16.02 -3.38 -10.12
C ALA A 152 17.47 -2.86 -10.00
N MET A 153 17.87 -2.42 -8.80
CA MET A 153 19.23 -1.96 -8.53
C MET A 153 20.26 -3.08 -8.56
N SER A 154 19.91 -4.32 -8.24
CA SER A 154 20.83 -5.46 -8.29
C SER A 154 21.31 -5.78 -9.72
N TYR A 155 20.49 -5.43 -10.71
CA TYR A 155 20.86 -5.54 -12.12
C TYR A 155 22.01 -4.61 -12.52
N PHE A 156 22.10 -3.44 -11.86
CA PHE A 156 23.16 -2.45 -12.13
C PHE A 156 24.42 -2.68 -11.31
N SER A 157 24.26 -2.87 -10.00
CA SER A 157 25.37 -3.08 -9.10
C SER A 157 24.89 -3.80 -7.84
N TRP A 158 25.37 -5.01 -7.66
CA TRP A 158 25.11 -5.81 -6.47
C TRP A 158 25.46 -5.09 -5.16
N LYS A 159 26.55 -4.28 -5.19
CA LYS A 159 27.00 -3.52 -4.02
C LYS A 159 25.99 -2.45 -3.60
N ILE A 160 25.42 -1.71 -4.56
CA ILE A 160 24.43 -0.65 -4.31
C ILE A 160 23.14 -1.28 -3.80
N SER A 161 22.69 -2.38 -4.38
CA SER A 161 21.51 -3.12 -3.93
C SER A 161 21.65 -3.59 -2.49
N LEU A 162 22.82 -4.09 -2.07
CA LEU A 162 23.08 -4.50 -0.69
C LEU A 162 23.00 -3.33 0.30
N ILE A 163 23.57 -2.18 -0.04
CA ILE A 163 23.49 -0.97 0.80
C ILE A 163 22.03 -0.52 0.94
N PHE A 164 21.28 -0.52 -0.16
CA PHE A 164 19.87 -0.15 -0.14
C PHE A 164 19.05 -1.11 0.73
N LEU A 165 19.26 -2.40 0.59
CA LEU A 165 18.53 -3.44 1.34
C LEU A 165 18.84 -3.38 2.83
N THR A 166 20.09 -3.13 3.21
CA THR A 166 20.47 -2.90 4.62
C THR A 166 19.80 -1.66 5.20
N GLY A 167 19.70 -0.57 4.43
CA GLY A 167 18.99 0.65 4.84
C GLY A 167 17.50 0.39 5.08
N VAL A 168 16.84 -0.38 4.21
CA VAL A 168 15.42 -0.75 4.35
C VAL A 168 15.19 -1.61 5.59
N ILE A 169 16.06 -2.61 5.83
CA ILE A 169 15.96 -3.46 7.03
C ILE A 169 16.15 -2.63 8.29
N LEU A 170 17.13 -1.74 8.32
CA LEU A 170 17.39 -0.86 9.45
C LEU A 170 16.20 0.06 9.73
N PHE A 171 15.62 0.66 8.69
CA PHE A 171 14.40 1.45 8.80
C PHE A 171 13.23 0.65 9.37
N MET A 172 13.03 -0.59 8.91
CA MET A 172 11.98 -1.47 9.44
C MET A 172 12.18 -1.81 10.92
N VAL A 173 13.43 -2.07 11.33
CA VAL A 173 13.77 -2.36 12.73
C VAL A 173 13.50 -1.14 13.61
N ILE A 174 13.95 0.03 13.21
CA ILE A 174 13.72 1.28 13.96
C ILE A 174 12.21 1.57 14.09
N ASN A 175 11.47 1.45 13.01
CA ASN A 175 10.02 1.70 13.01
C ASN A 175 9.21 0.65 13.81
N THR A 176 9.82 -0.49 14.14
CA THR A 176 9.18 -1.52 14.97
C THR A 176 9.48 -1.31 16.45
N MET A 177 10.54 -0.56 16.76
CA MET A 177 10.96 -0.26 18.14
C MET A 177 10.35 1.04 18.70
N LEU A 178 9.92 1.96 17.85
CA LEU A 178 9.18 3.19 18.18
C LEU A 178 7.67 2.92 18.26
#